data_ad2f715d1f808ad545a207a7c4ba28f7
#
_entry.id   ad2f715d1f808ad545a207a7c4ba28f7
#
_cell.length_a   1.000
_cell.length_b   1.000
_cell.length_c   1.000
_cell.angle_alpha   90.00
_cell.angle_beta   90.00
_cell.angle_gamma   90.00
#
_symmetry.space_group_name_H-M   'P 1'
#
loop_
_entity.id
_entity.type
_entity.pdbx_description
1 polymer ?
#
loop_
_entity_poly.entity_id
_entity_poly.type
_entity_poly.pdbx_seq_one_letter_code
_entity_poly.pdbx_strand_id
1 'polypeptide(L)'
;SQKEKAVTADDITKEISDETFAAETSMEGIHYDAEKEDVTLISIQDENGGEYHPDKAGTYIASYMVVPKDQSDSYIISRKVILTDTEGQAHAQDNGGEKQKSDTKSEDDSDLPVQNYTDVEIEASGEEASAQAIEELKEDIEEGNIMVLSAAERATSSGSTVTLTKGRTIYYPSYLGNYLTCLFTVNGKIAYCLQSQKASPPSGSYVAQVLDSNKNLQKVLYYGYGGAGDLTGSYLSGKSEDEKYVYTHIAASYAYAGEAGFTGCNYNDLVNAGVIAYINYLFGQEEPPKGELSLSSTKLNAVRDGNLQKTPNITLSGDHRNYVTLSVPENVTAHNLTKGTSVTNGKIQIHGGDTFYLSADLLLTGSYASGNLYGSVGKTWRTLVLTTGDSKQDIGVFESETAAPVSFSVQWLNMTRIELTKKDINTQNPLSGAVYGIYTDKKCENLLMTMTATGTDGKAVSDYFDSALK
;
A
#
# COMPACT_ATOMS: atom_id res chain seq x y z
N SER A 1 42.47 10.07 -5.99
CA SER A 1 41.29 9.33 -5.52
C SER A 1 40.58 8.76 -6.75
N GLN A 2 40.65 7.44 -6.89
CA GLN A 2 39.87 6.74 -7.90
C GLN A 2 38.41 6.95 -7.57
N LYS A 3 37.66 7.59 -8.46
CA LYS A 3 36.20 7.50 -8.42
C LYS A 3 35.88 6.01 -8.58
N GLU A 4 35.36 5.42 -7.53
CA GLU A 4 34.91 4.04 -7.57
C GLU A 4 33.82 3.88 -8.61
N LYS A 5 33.87 2.76 -9.26
CA LYS A 5 33.07 2.44 -10.44
C LYS A 5 31.58 2.53 -10.07
N ALA A 6 30.89 3.49 -10.64
CA ALA A 6 29.45 3.62 -10.49
C ALA A 6 28.74 2.39 -11.06
N VAL A 7 27.55 2.08 -10.54
CA VAL A 7 26.66 1.07 -11.09
C VAL A 7 26.34 1.43 -12.54
N THR A 8 26.38 0.46 -13.43
CA THR A 8 26.04 0.63 -14.84
C THR A 8 24.98 -0.39 -15.25
N ALA A 9 24.14 -0.01 -16.19
CA ALA A 9 23.16 -0.87 -16.80
C ALA A 9 23.35 -0.89 -18.31
N ASP A 10 23.31 -2.08 -18.87
CA ASP A 10 23.42 -2.29 -20.31
C ASP A 10 22.05 -2.63 -20.92
N ASP A 11 21.84 -2.28 -22.16
CA ASP A 11 20.67 -2.73 -22.93
C ASP A 11 20.73 -4.25 -23.03
N ILE A 12 19.62 -4.92 -22.84
CA ILE A 12 19.50 -6.35 -23.04
C ILE A 12 18.44 -6.67 -24.09
N THR A 13 18.79 -7.60 -24.96
CA THR A 13 17.87 -8.24 -25.88
C THR A 13 17.84 -9.71 -25.51
N LYS A 14 16.66 -10.22 -25.12
CA LYS A 14 16.51 -11.59 -24.68
C LYS A 14 15.16 -12.15 -25.10
N GLU A 15 15.15 -13.42 -25.50
CA GLU A 15 13.91 -14.20 -25.53
C GLU A 15 13.54 -14.49 -24.08
N ILE A 16 12.50 -13.84 -23.57
CA ILE A 16 12.03 -13.96 -22.21
C ILE A 16 10.63 -14.50 -22.26
N SER A 17 10.42 -15.67 -21.66
CA SER A 17 9.08 -16.14 -21.35
C SER A 17 8.61 -15.49 -20.06
N ASP A 18 7.40 -15.20 -20.05
CA ASP A 18 6.53 -14.49 -19.16
C ASP A 18 6.93 -14.40 -17.71
N GLU A 19 7.07 -14.36 -16.89
CA GLU A 19 7.24 -14.25 -15.44
C GLU A 19 8.71 -14.05 -15.00
N THR A 20 9.66 -14.32 -15.88
CA THR A 20 11.06 -14.42 -15.49
C THR A 20 11.79 -13.09 -15.45
N PHE A 21 11.40 -12.08 -16.26
CA PHE A 21 12.19 -10.86 -16.30
C PHE A 21 12.21 -10.14 -14.95
N ALA A 22 11.08 -9.96 -14.31
CA ALA A 22 11.03 -9.26 -13.03
C ALA A 22 11.63 -10.04 -11.86
N ALA A 23 11.60 -11.39 -11.90
CA ALA A 23 12.07 -12.24 -10.81
C ALA A 23 13.51 -12.74 -11.01
N GLU A 24 13.82 -13.31 -12.17
CA GLU A 24 15.09 -14.01 -12.41
C GLU A 24 16.09 -13.20 -13.26
N THR A 25 15.59 -12.38 -14.19
CA THR A 25 16.43 -11.65 -15.12
C THR A 25 16.50 -10.14 -14.85
N SER A 26 15.78 -9.65 -13.87
CA SER A 26 15.73 -8.22 -13.54
C SER A 26 17.09 -7.61 -13.25
N MET A 27 18.02 -8.39 -12.71
CA MET A 27 19.39 -7.96 -12.42
C MET A 27 20.40 -8.32 -13.52
N GLU A 28 19.99 -9.02 -14.57
CA GLU A 28 20.86 -9.32 -15.70
C GLU A 28 21.24 -8.04 -16.44
N GLY A 29 22.52 -7.83 -16.72
CA GLY A 29 23.03 -6.59 -17.32
C GLY A 29 23.21 -5.42 -16.34
N ILE A 30 22.96 -5.62 -15.03
CA ILE A 30 23.30 -4.66 -13.99
C ILE A 30 24.65 -5.06 -13.38
N HIS A 31 25.65 -4.20 -13.54
CA HIS A 31 27.00 -4.41 -13.01
C HIS A 31 27.23 -3.53 -11.79
N TYR A 32 27.29 -4.15 -10.61
CA TYR A 32 27.47 -3.46 -9.32
C TYR A 32 28.32 -4.27 -8.34
N ASP A 33 28.83 -3.62 -7.32
CA ASP A 33 29.55 -4.26 -6.23
C ASP A 33 28.61 -4.46 -5.03
N ALA A 34 28.14 -5.69 -4.86
CA ALA A 34 27.18 -6.05 -3.80
C ALA A 34 27.74 -5.84 -2.36
N GLU A 35 29.06 -5.67 -2.19
CA GLU A 35 29.65 -5.31 -0.90
C GLU A 35 29.49 -3.82 -0.60
N LYS A 36 29.34 -2.99 -1.65
CA LYS A 36 29.27 -1.52 -1.55
C LYS A 36 27.90 -0.93 -1.84
N GLU A 37 27.05 -1.63 -2.58
CA GLU A 37 25.79 -1.10 -3.08
C GLU A 37 24.69 -2.16 -3.01
N ASP A 38 23.49 -1.73 -2.69
CA ASP A 38 22.27 -2.51 -2.85
C ASP A 38 21.51 -1.98 -4.06
N VAL A 39 21.13 -2.85 -4.99
CA VAL A 39 20.42 -2.50 -6.21
C VAL A 39 19.09 -3.24 -6.26
N THR A 40 17.99 -2.52 -6.50
CA THR A 40 16.64 -3.07 -6.53
C THR A 40 15.87 -2.56 -7.75
N LEU A 41 15.23 -3.46 -8.50
CA LEU A 41 14.29 -3.07 -9.56
C LEU A 41 13.10 -2.35 -8.93
N ILE A 42 12.79 -1.14 -9.39
CA ILE A 42 11.68 -0.31 -8.88
C ILE A 42 10.52 -0.18 -9.86
N SER A 43 10.78 -0.23 -11.16
CA SER A 43 9.72 -0.19 -12.18
C SER A 43 10.19 -0.79 -13.50
N ILE A 44 9.22 -1.29 -14.27
CA ILE A 44 9.38 -1.62 -15.70
C ILE A 44 8.18 -1.04 -16.41
N GLN A 45 8.43 -0.28 -17.48
CA GLN A 45 7.39 0.36 -18.28
C GLN A 45 7.74 0.22 -19.76
N ASP A 46 6.75 0.28 -20.65
CA ASP A 46 7.03 0.37 -22.07
C ASP A 46 7.63 1.75 -22.42
N GLU A 47 8.09 1.94 -23.66
CA GLU A 47 8.71 3.19 -24.12
C GLU A 47 7.80 4.42 -23.99
N ASN A 48 6.49 4.20 -23.89
CA ASN A 48 5.49 5.26 -23.75
C ASN A 48 5.00 5.40 -22.30
N GLY A 49 5.66 4.73 -21.34
CA GLY A 49 5.28 4.74 -19.93
C GLY A 49 4.10 3.83 -19.58
N GLY A 50 3.67 2.97 -20.52
CA GLY A 50 2.62 2.00 -20.31
C GLY A 50 3.06 0.81 -19.45
N GLU A 51 2.08 0.01 -19.04
CA GLU A 51 2.32 -1.16 -18.19
C GLU A 51 3.20 -2.20 -18.89
N TYR A 52 4.11 -2.80 -18.13
CA TYR A 52 4.92 -3.92 -18.58
C TYR A 52 4.06 -5.16 -18.77
N HIS A 53 4.09 -5.70 -19.97
CA HIS A 53 3.44 -6.95 -20.32
C HIS A 53 4.52 -7.98 -20.71
N PRO A 54 4.80 -8.98 -19.86
CA PRO A 54 5.87 -9.94 -20.10
C PRO A 54 5.65 -10.78 -21.37
N ASP A 55 4.40 -10.99 -21.77
CA ASP A 55 3.98 -11.75 -22.95
C ASP A 55 3.95 -10.93 -24.24
N LYS A 56 4.34 -9.66 -24.19
CA LYS A 56 4.29 -8.76 -25.35
C LYS A 56 5.70 -8.36 -25.76
N ALA A 57 6.09 -8.74 -26.98
CA ALA A 57 7.32 -8.25 -27.57
C ALA A 57 7.30 -6.72 -27.68
N GLY A 58 8.42 -6.09 -27.36
CA GLY A 58 8.51 -4.63 -27.38
C GLY A 58 9.75 -4.14 -26.65
N THR A 59 9.87 -2.82 -26.59
CA THR A 59 10.91 -2.16 -25.82
C THR A 59 10.35 -1.63 -24.52
N TYR A 60 11.04 -1.93 -23.44
CA TYR A 60 10.67 -1.53 -22.09
C TYR A 60 11.84 -0.79 -21.41
N ILE A 61 11.52 0.06 -20.46
CA ILE A 61 12.50 0.73 -19.60
C ILE A 61 12.40 0.15 -18.20
N ALA A 62 13.47 -0.46 -17.75
CA ALA A 62 13.59 -0.96 -16.38
C ALA A 62 14.41 0.03 -15.54
N SER A 63 13.85 0.51 -14.43
CA SER A 63 14.49 1.44 -13.52
C SER A 63 14.86 0.76 -12.22
N TYR A 64 16.06 1.03 -11.73
CA TYR A 64 16.64 0.42 -10.53
C TYR A 64 17.06 1.50 -9.55
N MET A 65 16.78 1.28 -8.29
CA MET A 65 17.32 2.08 -7.20
C MET A 65 18.65 1.49 -6.75
N VAL A 66 19.65 2.33 -6.65
CA VAL A 66 20.97 2.02 -6.12
C VAL A 66 21.14 2.73 -4.77
N VAL A 67 21.41 1.95 -3.74
CA VAL A 67 21.64 2.47 -2.38
C VAL A 67 23.07 2.14 -1.98
N PRO A 68 23.98 3.13 -1.98
CA PRO A 68 25.35 2.93 -1.51
C PRO A 68 25.39 2.65 0.00
N LYS A 69 26.20 1.66 0.42
CA LYS A 69 26.34 1.28 1.84
C LYS A 69 27.21 2.23 2.66
N ASP A 70 27.92 3.13 2.02
CA ASP A 70 28.73 4.17 2.66
C ASP A 70 27.92 5.38 3.13
N GLN A 71 26.59 5.31 3.05
CA GLN A 71 25.64 6.39 3.36
C GLN A 71 25.73 7.61 2.43
N SER A 72 26.34 7.47 1.26
CA SER A 72 26.19 8.46 0.19
C SER A 72 24.79 8.39 -0.42
N ASP A 73 24.43 9.43 -1.20
CA ASP A 73 23.09 9.56 -1.76
C ASP A 73 22.74 8.39 -2.68
N SER A 74 21.51 7.87 -2.51
CA SER A 74 20.94 6.89 -3.42
C SER A 74 20.59 7.51 -4.78
N TYR A 75 20.66 6.74 -5.83
CA TYR A 75 20.34 7.21 -7.18
C TYR A 75 19.60 6.14 -8.00
N ILE A 76 18.99 6.58 -9.10
CA ILE A 76 18.30 5.68 -10.02
C ILE A 76 19.15 5.49 -11.27
N ILE A 77 19.25 4.25 -11.73
CA ILE A 77 19.70 3.91 -13.07
C ILE A 77 18.54 3.32 -13.86
N SER A 78 18.52 3.57 -15.15
CA SER A 78 17.55 2.97 -16.05
C SER A 78 18.25 2.24 -17.18
N ARG A 79 17.63 1.17 -17.67
CA ARG A 79 18.10 0.46 -18.86
C ARG A 79 16.95 0.13 -19.78
N LYS A 80 17.30 0.03 -21.06
CA LYS A 80 16.42 -0.46 -22.10
C LYS A 80 16.39 -1.98 -22.10
N VAL A 81 15.20 -2.57 -22.08
CA VAL A 81 14.96 -4.01 -22.15
C VAL A 81 14.14 -4.29 -23.41
N ILE A 82 14.66 -5.12 -24.30
CA ILE A 82 13.95 -5.51 -25.50
C ILE A 82 13.47 -6.95 -25.34
N LEU A 83 12.14 -7.14 -25.30
CA LEU A 83 11.53 -8.46 -25.34
C LEU A 83 11.30 -8.84 -26.80
N THR A 84 11.73 -10.06 -27.15
CA THR A 84 11.46 -10.65 -28.47
C THR A 84 10.46 -11.77 -28.31
N ASP A 85 9.63 -12.00 -29.34
CA ASP A 85 8.79 -13.20 -29.37
C ASP A 85 9.63 -14.48 -29.55
N THR A 86 9.01 -15.61 -29.31
CA THR A 86 9.66 -16.95 -29.40
C THR A 86 10.14 -17.31 -30.81
N GLU A 87 9.82 -16.52 -31.83
CA GLU A 87 10.26 -16.71 -33.20
C GLU A 87 11.47 -15.81 -33.58
N GLY A 88 11.99 -15.02 -32.63
CA GLY A 88 13.21 -14.21 -32.82
C GLY A 88 13.05 -13.02 -33.78
N GLN A 89 11.83 -12.55 -34.04
CA GLN A 89 11.57 -11.38 -34.83
C GLN A 89 11.13 -10.21 -33.96
N ALA A 90 11.99 -9.21 -33.85
CA ALA A 90 11.57 -7.91 -33.32
C ALA A 90 10.53 -7.29 -34.25
N HIS A 91 9.30 -7.16 -33.81
CA HIS A 91 8.33 -6.34 -34.53
C HIS A 91 8.67 -4.85 -34.31
N ALA A 92 9.60 -4.36 -35.11
CA ALA A 92 9.72 -2.93 -35.33
C ALA A 92 8.46 -2.48 -36.07
N GLN A 93 7.64 -1.65 -35.51
CA GLN A 93 6.64 -0.91 -36.25
C GLN A 93 7.39 0.03 -37.19
N ASP A 94 7.32 -0.34 -38.46
CA ASP A 94 7.88 0.44 -39.57
C ASP A 94 7.00 1.68 -39.79
N ASN A 95 7.42 2.80 -39.24
CA ASN A 95 6.97 4.11 -39.71
C ASN A 95 8.04 4.61 -40.66
N GLY A 96 7.78 4.40 -41.97
CA GLY A 96 8.63 4.86 -43.05
C GLY A 96 8.80 6.37 -43.03
N GLY A 97 9.99 6.82 -42.73
CA GLY A 97 10.48 8.18 -42.92
C GLY A 97 11.98 8.14 -43.27
N GLU A 98 12.32 8.66 -44.42
CA GLU A 98 13.64 8.60 -45.05
C GLU A 98 14.75 9.17 -44.14
N LYS A 99 15.81 8.40 -43.99
CA LYS A 99 17.09 8.84 -43.42
C LYS A 99 17.69 9.94 -44.27
N GLN A 100 17.79 11.16 -43.80
CA GLN A 100 18.85 12.06 -44.17
C GLN A 100 19.96 12.06 -43.12
N LYS A 101 21.11 11.53 -43.54
CA LYS A 101 22.38 11.72 -42.82
C LYS A 101 22.76 13.19 -42.89
N SER A 102 23.02 13.82 -41.79
CA SER A 102 23.93 14.94 -41.71
C SER A 102 24.94 14.70 -40.60
N ASP A 103 26.17 14.42 -41.03
CA ASP A 103 27.35 14.49 -40.17
C ASP A 103 27.55 15.95 -39.74
N THR A 104 27.45 16.21 -38.45
CA THR A 104 28.09 17.40 -37.87
C THR A 104 28.64 17.07 -36.48
N LYS A 105 29.88 17.45 -36.32
CA LYS A 105 30.80 17.24 -35.22
C LYS A 105 30.27 17.77 -33.90
N SER A 106 30.63 17.01 -32.86
CA SER A 106 30.66 17.45 -31.48
C SER A 106 31.40 18.79 -31.31
N GLU A 107 30.72 19.79 -30.88
CA GLU A 107 31.27 20.89 -30.11
C GLU A 107 30.55 20.95 -28.77
N ASP A 108 31.36 21.22 -27.78
CA ASP A 108 31.13 21.33 -26.33
C ASP A 108 29.77 22.01 -26.01
N ASP A 109 28.82 21.23 -25.56
CA ASP A 109 27.42 21.63 -25.38
C ASP A 109 27.15 22.09 -23.93
N SER A 110 27.94 23.05 -23.48
CA SER A 110 27.74 23.68 -22.16
C SER A 110 26.77 24.89 -22.18
N ASP A 111 26.21 25.25 -23.35
CA ASP A 111 25.35 26.43 -23.53
C ASP A 111 24.08 26.19 -24.33
N LEU A 112 23.42 25.04 -24.12
CA LEU A 112 22.02 24.98 -24.56
C LEU A 112 21.16 25.79 -23.59
N PRO A 113 20.31 26.71 -24.07
CA PRO A 113 19.35 27.36 -23.21
C PRO A 113 18.46 26.28 -22.59
N VAL A 114 18.50 26.16 -21.27
CA VAL A 114 17.59 25.27 -20.53
C VAL A 114 16.17 25.67 -20.92
N GLN A 115 15.49 24.80 -21.64
CA GLN A 115 14.10 25.02 -22.00
C GLN A 115 13.24 24.84 -20.78
N ASN A 116 12.55 25.89 -20.46
CA ASN A 116 11.80 26.01 -19.22
C ASN A 116 10.34 25.62 -19.46
N TYR A 117 9.98 24.39 -19.16
CA TYR A 117 8.61 23.91 -19.20
C TYR A 117 7.97 24.03 -17.81
N THR A 118 7.89 25.23 -17.28
CA THR A 118 7.28 25.45 -15.98
C THR A 118 5.91 26.08 -16.07
N ASP A 119 5.06 25.76 -15.12
CA ASP A 119 3.73 26.32 -14.98
C ASP A 119 3.71 27.84 -15.07
N VAL A 120 4.80 28.48 -14.72
CA VAL A 120 4.85 29.91 -14.56
C VAL A 120 5.49 30.65 -15.73
N GLU A 121 6.35 30.03 -16.46
CA GLU A 121 6.71 30.59 -17.76
C GLU A 121 5.48 30.80 -18.61
N ILE A 122 4.56 29.86 -18.51
CA ILE A 122 3.27 29.92 -19.13
C ILE A 122 2.42 31.07 -18.60
N GLU A 123 2.51 31.38 -17.30
CA GLU A 123 1.78 32.52 -16.70
C GLU A 123 2.48 33.86 -16.93
N ALA A 124 3.80 33.89 -16.82
CA ALA A 124 4.59 35.12 -16.92
C ALA A 124 4.75 35.61 -18.36
N SER A 125 4.71 34.70 -19.31
CA SER A 125 4.97 34.99 -20.72
C SER A 125 3.74 34.94 -21.63
N GLY A 126 2.58 34.58 -21.09
CA GLY A 126 1.31 34.58 -21.79
C GLY A 126 1.05 33.41 -22.73
N GLU A 127 -0.04 33.49 -23.50
CA GLU A 127 -0.52 32.40 -24.35
C GLU A 127 0.48 31.95 -25.45
N GLU A 128 1.30 32.88 -25.97
CA GLU A 128 2.28 32.57 -27.02
C GLU A 128 3.42 31.67 -26.51
N ALA A 129 3.96 31.94 -25.34
CA ALA A 129 5.01 31.11 -24.77
C ALA A 129 4.45 29.75 -24.30
N SER A 130 3.19 29.71 -23.86
CA SER A 130 2.50 28.45 -23.56
C SER A 130 2.34 27.59 -24.81
N ALA A 131 1.99 28.19 -25.95
CA ALA A 131 1.85 27.47 -27.21
C ALA A 131 3.18 26.94 -27.73
N GLN A 132 4.26 27.69 -27.57
CA GLN A 132 5.60 27.27 -27.96
C GLN A 132 6.11 26.11 -27.07
N ALA A 133 5.97 26.22 -25.76
CA ALA A 133 6.36 25.15 -24.83
C ALA A 133 5.55 23.87 -25.05
N ILE A 134 4.29 23.97 -25.46
CA ILE A 134 3.46 22.81 -25.81
C ILE A 134 3.93 22.18 -27.13
N GLU A 135 4.32 22.97 -28.10
CA GLU A 135 4.79 22.45 -29.40
C GLU A 135 6.14 21.75 -29.26
N GLU A 136 7.09 22.35 -28.54
CA GLU A 136 8.38 21.76 -28.24
C GLU A 136 8.22 20.44 -27.46
N LEU A 137 7.29 20.40 -26.50
CA LEU A 137 6.97 19.19 -25.77
C LEU A 137 6.39 18.08 -26.67
N LYS A 138 5.55 18.43 -27.65
CA LYS A 138 5.04 17.45 -28.60
C LYS A 138 6.16 16.88 -29.46
N GLU A 139 7.10 17.72 -29.90
CA GLU A 139 8.28 17.26 -30.63
C GLU A 139 9.09 16.29 -29.76
N ASP A 140 9.35 16.61 -28.49
CA ASP A 140 10.08 15.74 -27.57
C ASP A 140 9.35 14.41 -27.31
N ILE A 141 8.02 14.41 -27.25
CA ILE A 141 7.21 13.19 -27.14
C ILE A 141 7.28 12.36 -28.41
N GLU A 142 7.18 13.00 -29.60
CA GLU A 142 7.26 12.32 -30.88
C GLU A 142 8.66 11.78 -31.16
N GLU A 143 9.71 12.42 -30.64
CA GLU A 143 11.10 11.96 -30.74
C GLU A 143 11.44 10.89 -29.67
N GLY A 144 10.53 10.60 -28.74
CA GLY A 144 10.72 9.59 -27.69
C GLY A 144 11.61 10.05 -26.53
N ASN A 145 11.89 11.35 -26.42
CA ASN A 145 12.69 11.92 -25.33
C ASN A 145 11.89 12.06 -24.03
N ILE A 146 10.55 12.03 -24.11
CA ILE A 146 9.65 12.20 -22.96
C ILE A 146 8.62 11.07 -22.95
N MET A 147 8.52 10.39 -21.81
CA MET A 147 7.48 9.39 -21.57
C MET A 147 6.26 10.03 -20.92
N VAL A 148 5.09 9.87 -21.52
CA VAL A 148 3.80 10.32 -20.97
C VAL A 148 2.94 9.11 -20.72
N LEU A 149 2.37 9.00 -19.52
CA LEU A 149 1.38 7.95 -19.22
C LEU A 149 0.20 8.03 -20.19
N SER A 150 -0.17 6.90 -20.76
CA SER A 150 -1.27 6.84 -21.73
C SER A 150 -2.62 7.20 -21.08
N ALA A 151 -3.52 7.75 -21.87
CA ALA A 151 -4.88 8.08 -21.40
C ALA A 151 -5.67 6.83 -20.93
N ALA A 152 -5.26 5.62 -21.33
CA ALA A 152 -5.91 4.37 -20.91
C ALA A 152 -5.62 4.00 -19.44
N GLU A 153 -4.53 4.49 -18.85
CA GLU A 153 -4.21 4.30 -17.42
C GLU A 153 -4.92 5.31 -16.53
N ARG A 154 -5.59 6.29 -17.12
CA ARG A 154 -6.41 7.29 -16.42
C ARG A 154 -7.74 6.65 -16.07
N ALA A 155 -7.77 6.09 -14.87
CA ALA A 155 -8.92 5.65 -14.08
C ALA A 155 -10.24 5.27 -14.77
N THR A 156 -10.68 4.07 -14.50
CA THR A 156 -11.95 3.46 -14.95
C THR A 156 -13.12 3.63 -13.98
N SER A 157 -13.02 4.46 -12.94
CA SER A 157 -14.11 4.66 -11.97
C SER A 157 -14.83 6.00 -12.19
N SER A 158 -16.13 6.03 -11.89
CA SER A 158 -16.94 7.26 -11.90
C SER A 158 -16.30 8.29 -10.95
N GLY A 159 -15.72 9.35 -11.50
CA GLY A 159 -15.02 10.35 -10.74
C GLY A 159 -15.95 11.23 -9.89
N SER A 160 -15.47 11.69 -8.77
CA SER A 160 -16.12 12.74 -7.95
C SER A 160 -15.71 14.12 -8.42
N THR A 161 -16.64 15.08 -8.34
CA THR A 161 -16.31 16.48 -8.60
C THR A 161 -15.62 17.09 -7.39
N VAL A 162 -14.45 17.71 -7.61
CA VAL A 162 -13.64 18.36 -6.58
C VAL A 162 -13.30 19.79 -6.98
N THR A 163 -12.97 20.63 -6.01
CA THR A 163 -12.58 22.03 -6.22
C THR A 163 -11.06 22.16 -6.17
N LEU A 164 -10.48 22.55 -7.30
CA LEU A 164 -9.09 22.93 -7.42
C LEU A 164 -8.93 24.43 -7.14
N THR A 165 -8.00 24.77 -6.28
CA THR A 165 -7.61 26.17 -6.04
C THR A 165 -6.12 26.32 -6.40
N LYS A 166 -5.84 27.23 -7.33
CA LYS A 166 -4.51 27.67 -7.69
C LYS A 166 -4.13 28.81 -6.75
N GLY A 167 -3.13 28.61 -5.94
CA GLY A 167 -2.68 29.55 -4.91
C GLY A 167 -1.49 30.39 -5.38
N ARG A 168 -0.63 30.76 -4.42
CA ARG A 168 0.53 31.62 -4.67
C ARG A 168 1.59 30.92 -5.51
N THR A 169 2.37 31.73 -6.22
CA THR A 169 3.56 31.27 -6.93
C THR A 169 4.65 30.81 -5.95
N ILE A 170 5.31 29.72 -6.28
CA ILE A 170 6.47 29.18 -5.57
C ILE A 170 7.64 29.11 -6.55
N TYR A 171 8.74 29.78 -6.22
CA TYR A 171 9.95 29.77 -7.01
C TYR A 171 10.81 28.57 -6.64
N TYR A 172 11.37 27.90 -7.64
CA TYR A 172 12.38 26.87 -7.40
C TYR A 172 13.63 27.50 -6.79
N PRO A 173 14.35 26.79 -5.92
CA PRO A 173 15.66 27.22 -5.50
C PRO A 173 16.56 27.45 -6.71
N SER A 174 17.39 28.51 -6.66
CA SER A 174 18.24 28.91 -7.80
C SER A 174 19.21 27.79 -8.27
N TYR A 175 19.57 26.90 -7.37
CA TYR A 175 20.40 25.72 -7.69
C TYR A 175 19.67 24.62 -8.46
N LEU A 176 18.34 24.72 -8.64
CA LEU A 176 17.54 23.87 -9.51
C LEU A 176 17.10 24.54 -10.81
N GLY A 177 17.54 25.77 -11.07
CA GLY A 177 17.18 26.58 -12.20
C GLY A 177 16.19 27.69 -11.85
N ASN A 178 15.73 28.43 -12.86
CA ASN A 178 14.82 29.57 -12.69
C ASN A 178 13.35 29.16 -12.93
N TYR A 179 12.97 28.01 -12.40
CA TYR A 179 11.62 27.48 -12.54
C TYR A 179 10.72 27.95 -11.42
N LEU A 180 9.43 27.76 -11.61
CA LEU A 180 8.46 28.07 -10.60
C LEU A 180 7.17 27.25 -10.82
N THR A 181 6.39 27.09 -9.77
CA THR A 181 5.12 26.41 -9.74
C THR A 181 4.12 27.21 -8.90
N CYS A 182 2.93 26.71 -8.70
CA CYS A 182 1.93 27.28 -7.80
C CYS A 182 1.61 26.33 -6.65
N LEU A 183 1.27 26.87 -5.50
CA LEU A 183 0.71 26.09 -4.43
C LEU A 183 -0.73 25.69 -4.81
N PHE A 184 -0.93 24.45 -5.20
CA PHE A 184 -2.25 23.92 -5.49
C PHE A 184 -2.89 23.30 -4.27
N THR A 185 -4.21 23.44 -4.17
CA THR A 185 -5.01 22.68 -3.20
C THR A 185 -6.26 22.11 -3.88
N VAL A 186 -6.65 20.92 -3.46
CA VAL A 186 -7.92 20.29 -3.86
C VAL A 186 -8.75 20.07 -2.60
N ASN A 187 -9.93 20.63 -2.57
CA ASN A 187 -10.80 20.64 -1.38
C ASN A 187 -10.03 21.09 -0.11
N GLY A 188 -9.11 22.06 -0.26
CA GLY A 188 -8.29 22.59 0.82
C GLY A 188 -7.06 21.75 1.22
N LYS A 189 -6.81 20.60 0.58
CA LYS A 189 -5.62 19.76 0.79
C LYS A 189 -4.55 20.07 -0.24
N ILE A 190 -3.29 20.07 0.16
CA ILE A 190 -2.15 20.31 -0.75
C ILE A 190 -2.18 19.29 -1.89
N ALA A 191 -2.01 19.80 -3.09
CA ALA A 191 -2.02 19.04 -4.34
C ALA A 191 -0.83 19.42 -5.21
N TYR A 192 -0.50 18.58 -6.17
CA TYR A 192 0.69 18.70 -6.98
C TYR A 192 0.38 18.54 -8.47
N CYS A 193 1.03 19.37 -9.27
CA CYS A 193 1.12 19.15 -10.71
C CYS A 193 1.87 17.84 -10.99
N LEU A 194 1.39 17.08 -11.96
CA LEU A 194 1.93 15.77 -12.31
C LEU A 194 2.62 15.77 -13.69
N GLN A 195 2.52 16.85 -14.44
CA GLN A 195 3.07 17.00 -15.79
C GLN A 195 3.60 18.43 -15.92
N SER A 196 4.69 18.72 -15.24
CA SER A 196 5.29 20.06 -15.10
C SER A 196 5.63 20.72 -16.42
N GLN A 197 5.70 19.96 -17.51
CA GLN A 197 5.91 20.41 -18.87
C GLN A 197 4.64 20.95 -19.57
N LYS A 198 3.47 20.83 -18.95
CA LYS A 198 2.21 21.38 -19.46
C LYS A 198 1.77 22.61 -18.70
N ALA A 199 0.84 23.38 -19.27
CA ALA A 199 0.28 24.55 -18.64
C ALA A 199 -0.48 24.23 -17.35
N SER A 200 -0.34 25.05 -16.32
CA SER A 200 -1.14 24.97 -15.10
C SER A 200 -2.64 25.13 -15.37
N PRO A 201 -3.50 24.31 -14.75
CA PRO A 201 -4.93 24.51 -14.85
C PRO A 201 -5.37 25.70 -13.98
N PRO A 202 -6.43 26.43 -14.38
CA PRO A 202 -7.02 27.45 -13.55
C PRO A 202 -7.78 26.86 -12.37
N SER A 203 -8.05 27.65 -11.34
CA SER A 203 -8.99 27.28 -10.29
C SER A 203 -10.37 26.95 -10.86
N GLY A 204 -11.03 25.94 -10.31
CA GLY A 204 -12.34 25.51 -10.80
C GLY A 204 -12.75 24.14 -10.25
N SER A 205 -13.87 23.64 -10.78
CA SER A 205 -14.38 22.31 -10.46
C SER A 205 -13.95 21.32 -11.54
N TYR A 206 -13.35 20.21 -11.10
CA TYR A 206 -12.82 19.17 -11.97
C TYR A 206 -13.30 17.79 -11.54
N VAL A 207 -13.30 16.86 -12.46
CA VAL A 207 -13.56 15.45 -12.15
C VAL A 207 -12.24 14.83 -11.71
N ALA A 208 -12.23 14.26 -10.51
CA ALA A 208 -11.12 13.50 -9.98
C ALA A 208 -11.38 12.01 -10.13
N GLN A 209 -10.36 11.26 -10.46
CA GLN A 209 -10.39 9.80 -10.61
C GLN A 209 -9.40 9.16 -9.65
N VAL A 210 -9.70 7.94 -9.20
CA VAL A 210 -8.80 7.17 -8.33
C VAL A 210 -7.70 6.53 -9.16
N LEU A 211 -6.45 6.71 -8.77
CA LEU A 211 -5.26 6.11 -9.37
C LEU A 211 -4.41 5.39 -8.31
N ASP A 212 -4.99 4.39 -7.67
CA ASP A 212 -4.30 3.62 -6.62
C ASP A 212 -3.28 2.61 -7.17
N SER A 213 -3.25 2.39 -8.48
CA SER A 213 -2.27 1.53 -9.15
C SER A 213 -0.86 2.14 -9.15
N ASN A 214 -0.72 3.46 -9.20
CA ASN A 214 0.58 4.12 -9.13
C ASN A 214 1.07 4.21 -7.67
N LYS A 215 1.78 3.18 -7.22
CA LYS A 215 2.25 3.05 -5.83
C LYS A 215 3.27 4.12 -5.44
N ASN A 216 4.12 4.54 -6.37
CA ASN A 216 5.10 5.56 -6.10
C ASN A 216 4.45 6.94 -5.93
N LEU A 217 3.50 7.30 -6.79
CA LEU A 217 2.72 8.53 -6.62
C LEU A 217 1.94 8.52 -5.28
N GLN A 218 1.34 7.39 -4.94
CA GLN A 218 0.65 7.22 -3.67
C GLN A 218 1.57 7.51 -2.47
N LYS A 219 2.80 6.96 -2.49
CA LYS A 219 3.81 7.21 -1.44
C LYS A 219 4.24 8.67 -1.39
N VAL A 220 4.48 9.30 -2.54
CA VAL A 220 4.88 10.71 -2.61
C VAL A 220 3.80 11.60 -2.03
N LEU A 221 2.54 11.41 -2.42
CA LEU A 221 1.42 12.23 -1.93
C LEU A 221 1.13 12.01 -0.43
N TYR A 222 1.45 10.83 0.11
CA TYR A 222 1.25 10.53 1.52
C TYR A 222 2.40 11.02 2.41
N TYR A 223 3.65 10.75 2.01
CA TYR A 223 4.84 11.02 2.80
C TYR A 223 5.53 12.34 2.47
N GLY A 224 5.20 12.94 1.33
CA GLY A 224 5.70 14.24 0.92
C GLY A 224 5.11 15.39 1.70
N TYR A 225 5.52 16.60 1.38
CA TYR A 225 5.10 17.82 2.08
C TYR A 225 3.57 17.98 2.03
N GLY A 226 2.98 18.19 3.19
CA GLY A 226 1.52 18.34 3.35
C GLY A 226 0.73 17.04 3.26
N GLY A 227 1.37 15.90 3.07
CA GLY A 227 0.75 14.58 3.14
C GLY A 227 0.42 14.16 4.58
N ALA A 228 -0.43 13.15 4.73
CA ALA A 228 -0.87 12.70 6.06
C ALA A 228 0.25 12.05 6.90
N GLY A 229 1.24 11.48 6.24
CA GLY A 229 2.43 10.90 6.85
C GLY A 229 3.69 11.73 6.56
N ASP A 230 3.57 13.04 6.37
CA ASP A 230 4.64 13.96 5.98
C ASP A 230 5.96 13.70 6.72
N LEU A 231 7.01 13.31 5.97
CA LEU A 231 8.35 13.05 6.47
C LEU A 231 9.34 14.19 6.18
N THR A 232 8.89 15.26 5.53
CA THR A 232 9.77 16.36 5.12
C THR A 232 10.37 17.13 6.31
N GLY A 233 9.66 17.17 7.43
CA GLY A 233 10.16 17.78 8.65
C GLY A 233 11.46 17.15 9.17
N SER A 234 11.60 15.84 9.01
CA SER A 234 12.79 15.08 9.39
C SER A 234 13.81 14.98 8.26
N TYR A 235 13.38 14.52 7.07
CA TYR A 235 14.30 14.24 5.96
C TYR A 235 14.84 15.51 5.30
N LEU A 236 14.01 16.53 5.12
CA LEU A 236 14.38 17.82 4.55
C LEU A 236 14.54 18.90 5.66
N SER A 237 15.04 18.51 6.83
CA SER A 237 15.28 19.43 7.94
C SER A 237 16.20 20.57 7.49
N GLY A 238 15.81 21.82 7.80
CA GLY A 238 16.56 23.01 7.38
C GLY A 238 16.19 23.59 6.03
N LYS A 239 15.38 22.89 5.22
CA LYS A 239 14.78 23.47 4.01
C LYS A 239 13.51 24.25 4.35
N SER A 240 13.28 25.32 3.58
CA SER A 240 12.04 26.12 3.69
C SER A 240 10.82 25.30 3.26
N GLU A 241 9.63 25.76 3.63
CA GLU A 241 8.38 25.12 3.21
C GLU A 241 8.21 25.12 1.69
N ASP A 242 8.69 26.16 1.02
CA ASP A 242 8.68 26.25 -0.44
C ASP A 242 9.62 25.22 -1.07
N GLU A 243 10.83 25.06 -0.51
CA GLU A 243 11.76 24.01 -0.98
C GLU A 243 11.18 22.61 -0.78
N LYS A 244 10.55 22.34 0.36
CA LYS A 244 9.88 21.05 0.63
C LYS A 244 8.74 20.79 -0.37
N TYR A 245 7.95 21.82 -0.68
CA TYR A 245 6.91 21.73 -1.70
C TYR A 245 7.50 21.44 -3.09
N VAL A 246 8.54 22.16 -3.51
CA VAL A 246 9.21 21.97 -4.79
C VAL A 246 9.79 20.55 -4.91
N TYR A 247 10.47 20.06 -3.88
CA TYR A 247 11.02 18.70 -3.88
C TYR A 247 9.93 17.65 -4.03
N THR A 248 8.82 17.83 -3.31
CA THR A 248 7.68 16.92 -3.39
C THR A 248 6.95 17.03 -4.74
N HIS A 249 6.86 18.26 -5.29
CA HIS A 249 6.32 18.49 -6.63
C HIS A 249 7.11 17.75 -7.71
N ILE A 250 8.43 17.85 -7.69
CA ILE A 250 9.31 17.11 -8.62
C ILE A 250 9.13 15.60 -8.42
N ALA A 251 9.08 15.13 -7.18
CA ALA A 251 8.88 13.71 -6.87
C ALA A 251 7.52 13.19 -7.37
N ALA A 252 6.44 13.97 -7.22
CA ALA A 252 5.11 13.61 -7.69
C ALA A 252 5.05 13.57 -9.23
N SER A 253 5.63 14.58 -9.88
CA SER A 253 5.74 14.63 -11.32
C SER A 253 6.57 13.47 -11.87
N TYR A 254 7.69 13.13 -11.25
CA TYR A 254 8.50 11.98 -11.64
C TYR A 254 7.75 10.65 -11.44
N ALA A 255 7.07 10.49 -10.32
CA ALA A 255 6.28 9.28 -10.05
C ALA A 255 5.14 9.07 -11.07
N TYR A 256 4.66 10.15 -11.68
CA TYR A 256 3.55 10.11 -12.63
C TYR A 256 4.01 10.10 -14.10
N ALA A 257 5.00 10.91 -14.45
CA ALA A 257 5.41 11.16 -15.82
C ALA A 257 6.88 10.77 -16.12
N GLY A 258 7.56 10.08 -15.20
CA GLY A 258 8.97 9.71 -15.39
C GLY A 258 9.90 10.93 -15.46
N GLU A 259 10.93 10.86 -16.28
CA GLU A 259 11.95 11.93 -16.38
C GLU A 259 11.39 13.26 -16.87
N ALA A 260 10.31 13.25 -17.65
CA ALA A 260 9.57 14.46 -18.00
C ALA A 260 9.12 15.28 -16.78
N GLY A 261 8.94 14.63 -15.64
CA GLY A 261 8.61 15.26 -14.36
C GLY A 261 9.72 16.09 -13.74
N PHE A 262 10.95 16.03 -14.29
CA PHE A 262 12.07 16.85 -13.81
C PHE A 262 11.99 18.31 -14.26
N THR A 263 11.01 18.67 -15.07
CA THR A 263 10.73 20.08 -15.42
C THR A 263 11.91 20.74 -16.17
N GLY A 264 12.68 19.98 -16.93
CA GLY A 264 13.89 20.49 -17.59
C GLY A 264 15.04 20.83 -16.62
N CYS A 265 14.92 20.52 -15.33
CA CYS A 265 16.04 20.61 -14.39
C CYS A 265 17.19 19.71 -14.83
N ASN A 266 18.42 20.20 -14.73
CA ASN A 266 19.57 19.36 -14.99
C ASN A 266 19.63 18.21 -13.97
N TYR A 267 19.81 16.99 -14.45
CA TYR A 267 19.82 15.79 -13.59
C TYR A 267 20.91 15.86 -12.52
N ASN A 268 22.12 16.34 -12.87
CA ASN A 268 23.20 16.48 -11.89
C ASN A 268 22.87 17.52 -10.80
N ASP A 269 22.13 18.58 -11.14
CA ASP A 269 21.67 19.54 -10.13
C ASP A 269 20.63 18.92 -9.21
N LEU A 270 19.73 18.07 -9.72
CA LEU A 270 18.79 17.31 -8.90
C LEU A 270 19.51 16.34 -7.96
N VAL A 271 20.57 15.67 -8.43
CA VAL A 271 21.41 14.80 -7.58
C VAL A 271 22.13 15.62 -6.52
N ASN A 272 22.83 16.69 -6.91
CA ASN A 272 23.61 17.53 -5.99
C ASN A 272 22.74 18.23 -4.94
N ALA A 273 21.50 18.57 -5.31
CA ALA A 273 20.52 19.15 -4.39
C ALA A 273 19.88 18.12 -3.46
N GLY A 274 20.10 16.83 -3.67
CA GLY A 274 19.48 15.74 -2.92
C GLY A 274 18.03 15.45 -3.29
N VAL A 275 17.54 15.98 -4.43
CA VAL A 275 16.16 15.72 -4.91
C VAL A 275 16.00 14.25 -5.27
N ILE A 276 16.95 13.68 -5.99
CA ILE A 276 16.92 12.26 -6.38
C ILE A 276 16.97 11.35 -5.15
N ALA A 277 17.82 11.67 -4.18
CA ALA A 277 17.86 10.94 -2.91
C ALA A 277 16.52 11.01 -2.16
N TYR A 278 15.87 12.17 -2.17
CA TYR A 278 14.54 12.34 -1.58
C TYR A 278 13.46 11.53 -2.31
N ILE A 279 13.46 11.52 -3.63
CA ILE A 279 12.55 10.68 -4.43
C ILE A 279 12.71 9.21 -4.03
N ASN A 280 13.95 8.72 -4.00
CA ASN A 280 14.26 7.35 -3.63
C ASN A 280 13.83 7.02 -2.19
N TYR A 281 14.04 7.96 -1.28
CA TYR A 281 13.58 7.82 0.10
C TYR A 281 12.06 7.65 0.19
N LEU A 282 11.29 8.46 -0.54
CA LEU A 282 9.83 8.34 -0.59
C LEU A 282 9.38 7.01 -1.24
N PHE A 283 10.02 6.61 -2.33
CA PHE A 283 9.69 5.36 -3.03
C PHE A 283 10.02 4.13 -2.19
N GLY A 284 11.04 4.20 -1.34
CA GLY A 284 11.43 3.16 -0.39
C GLY A 284 10.49 3.00 0.81
N GLN A 285 9.55 3.94 1.05
CA GLN A 285 8.59 3.81 2.13
C GLN A 285 7.59 2.69 1.86
N GLU A 286 6.99 2.15 2.92
CA GLU A 286 5.82 1.27 2.77
C GLU A 286 4.66 2.02 2.12
N GLU A 287 3.75 1.29 1.49
CA GLU A 287 2.48 1.89 1.03
C GLU A 287 1.77 2.58 2.22
N PRO A 288 0.99 3.64 1.99
CA PRO A 288 0.17 4.23 3.03
C PRO A 288 -0.67 3.17 3.76
N PRO A 289 -0.84 3.29 5.08
CA PRO A 289 -1.59 2.30 5.83
C PRO A 289 -3.05 2.25 5.38
N LYS A 290 -3.62 1.05 5.32
CA LYS A 290 -5.00 0.81 4.92
C LYS A 290 -5.89 0.61 6.13
N GLY A 291 -7.00 1.32 6.17
CA GLY A 291 -7.97 1.25 7.26
C GLY A 291 -8.94 0.08 7.15
N GLU A 292 -9.14 -0.47 5.94
CA GLU A 292 -10.07 -1.57 5.72
C GLU A 292 -9.63 -2.81 6.50
N LEU A 293 -10.59 -3.36 7.23
CA LEU A 293 -10.45 -4.61 7.96
C LEU A 293 -11.62 -5.53 7.60
N SER A 294 -11.37 -6.83 7.61
CA SER A 294 -12.40 -7.84 7.45
C SER A 294 -12.13 -9.05 8.33
N LEU A 295 -13.19 -9.71 8.77
CA LEU A 295 -13.12 -10.95 9.53
C LEU A 295 -13.47 -12.14 8.65
N SER A 296 -12.76 -13.25 8.80
CA SER A 296 -13.05 -14.50 8.07
C SER A 296 -14.42 -15.07 8.41
N SER A 297 -14.97 -14.75 9.58
CA SER A 297 -16.33 -15.07 10.00
C SER A 297 -16.84 -14.04 11.00
N THR A 298 -18.13 -13.73 10.91
CA THR A 298 -18.80 -12.77 11.82
C THR A 298 -19.82 -13.43 12.77
N LYS A 299 -20.16 -14.71 12.53
CA LYS A 299 -21.06 -15.50 13.38
C LYS A 299 -20.39 -16.81 13.70
N LEU A 300 -20.17 -17.06 14.97
CA LEU A 300 -19.39 -18.17 15.47
C LEU A 300 -20.22 -19.02 16.41
N ASN A 301 -20.22 -20.32 16.19
CA ASN A 301 -20.76 -21.28 17.12
C ASN A 301 -19.60 -21.96 17.83
N ALA A 302 -19.60 -21.90 19.17
CA ALA A 302 -18.62 -22.58 19.96
C ALA A 302 -18.76 -24.10 19.85
N VAL A 303 -17.64 -24.80 19.98
CA VAL A 303 -17.59 -26.27 20.02
C VAL A 303 -16.87 -26.71 21.29
N ARG A 304 -17.20 -27.90 21.78
CA ARG A 304 -16.55 -28.48 22.97
C ARG A 304 -15.07 -28.82 22.63
N ASP A 305 -14.17 -28.46 23.53
CA ASP A 305 -12.77 -28.77 23.55
C ASP A 305 -12.33 -29.27 24.92
N GLY A 306 -12.48 -30.58 25.16
CA GLY A 306 -12.25 -31.17 26.45
C GLY A 306 -13.23 -30.62 27.52
N ASN A 307 -12.70 -29.96 28.53
CA ASN A 307 -13.46 -29.32 29.60
C ASN A 307 -13.77 -27.83 29.32
N LEU A 308 -13.40 -27.34 28.17
CA LEU A 308 -13.68 -25.99 27.71
C LEU A 308 -14.55 -26.02 26.43
N GLN A 309 -15.03 -24.89 26.07
CA GLN A 309 -15.58 -24.63 24.75
C GLN A 309 -14.76 -23.52 24.04
N LYS A 310 -14.69 -23.59 22.75
CA LYS A 310 -13.96 -22.60 21.96
C LYS A 310 -14.66 -22.28 20.65
N THR A 311 -14.43 -21.06 20.15
CA THR A 311 -14.85 -20.69 18.79
C THR A 311 -13.95 -21.35 17.75
N PRO A 312 -14.41 -21.47 16.50
CA PRO A 312 -13.50 -21.62 15.37
C PRO A 312 -12.47 -20.47 15.33
N ASN A 313 -11.36 -20.72 14.65
CA ASN A 313 -10.37 -19.67 14.42
C ASN A 313 -10.94 -18.57 13.52
N ILE A 314 -10.62 -17.33 13.85
CA ILE A 314 -11.01 -16.12 13.14
C ILE A 314 -9.74 -15.44 12.67
N THR A 315 -9.67 -15.04 11.41
CA THR A 315 -8.57 -14.21 10.90
C THR A 315 -9.09 -12.79 10.67
N LEU A 316 -8.37 -11.81 11.23
CA LEU A 316 -8.56 -10.41 10.89
C LEU A 316 -7.67 -10.09 9.69
N SER A 317 -8.27 -9.86 8.53
CA SER A 317 -7.55 -9.46 7.32
C SER A 317 -7.49 -7.95 7.23
N GLY A 318 -6.33 -7.43 6.82
CA GLY A 318 -6.05 -6.01 6.67
C GLY A 318 -4.57 -5.67 6.79
N ASP A 319 -4.25 -4.39 6.84
CA ASP A 319 -2.89 -3.91 7.03
C ASP A 319 -2.34 -4.35 8.40
N HIS A 320 -1.12 -4.86 8.44
CA HIS A 320 -0.49 -5.35 9.68
C HIS A 320 -0.25 -4.23 10.72
N ARG A 321 -0.21 -2.98 10.29
CA ARG A 321 -0.10 -1.79 11.16
C ARG A 321 -1.44 -1.40 11.78
N ASN A 322 -2.55 -1.87 11.19
CA ASN A 322 -3.88 -1.62 11.69
C ASN A 322 -4.29 -2.73 12.69
N TYR A 323 -4.89 -2.36 13.80
CA TYR A 323 -5.38 -3.32 14.79
C TYR A 323 -6.72 -2.87 15.39
N VAL A 324 -7.47 -3.82 15.84
CA VAL A 324 -8.65 -3.59 16.69
C VAL A 324 -8.33 -3.94 18.13
N THR A 325 -8.99 -3.28 19.07
CA THR A 325 -8.91 -3.61 20.49
C THR A 325 -10.18 -4.36 20.90
N LEU A 326 -10.02 -5.65 21.19
CA LEU A 326 -11.10 -6.51 21.64
C LEU A 326 -11.19 -6.48 23.17
N SER A 327 -12.38 -6.16 23.69
CA SER A 327 -12.69 -6.28 25.12
C SER A 327 -13.16 -7.70 25.41
N VAL A 328 -12.43 -8.38 26.27
CA VAL A 328 -12.65 -9.79 26.63
C VAL A 328 -13.39 -9.85 27.96
N PRO A 329 -14.57 -10.48 28.03
CA PRO A 329 -15.33 -10.63 29.28
C PRO A 329 -14.60 -11.46 30.34
N GLU A 330 -15.06 -11.37 31.60
CA GLU A 330 -14.44 -12.03 32.75
C GLU A 330 -14.28 -13.55 32.59
N ASN A 331 -15.27 -14.22 31.99
CA ASN A 331 -15.28 -15.68 31.86
C ASN A 331 -14.86 -16.18 30.48
N VAL A 332 -14.23 -15.32 29.72
CA VAL A 332 -13.76 -15.62 28.36
C VAL A 332 -12.26 -15.33 28.26
N THR A 333 -11.57 -16.19 27.57
CA THR A 333 -10.16 -15.97 27.18
C THR A 333 -10.04 -15.81 25.68
N ALA A 334 -9.45 -14.73 25.24
CA ALA A 334 -9.06 -14.54 23.84
C ALA A 334 -7.61 -15.01 23.63
N HIS A 335 -7.40 -15.80 22.60
CA HIS A 335 -6.10 -16.36 22.24
C HIS A 335 -5.68 -15.85 20.87
N ASN A 336 -4.62 -15.06 20.79
CA ASN A 336 -4.01 -14.68 19.53
C ASN A 336 -2.98 -15.73 19.13
N LEU A 337 -3.30 -16.56 18.15
CA LEU A 337 -2.44 -17.66 17.69
C LEU A 337 -1.19 -17.18 16.97
N THR A 338 -1.31 -16.08 16.21
CA THR A 338 -0.21 -15.52 15.44
C THR A 338 0.88 -14.99 16.37
N LYS A 339 0.49 -14.36 17.48
CA LYS A 339 1.43 -13.76 18.45
C LYS A 339 1.70 -14.64 19.67
N GLY A 340 0.96 -15.73 19.84
CA GLY A 340 1.09 -16.62 21.00
C GLY A 340 0.69 -15.96 22.33
N THR A 341 -0.21 -14.98 22.32
CA THR A 341 -0.67 -14.24 23.51
C THR A 341 -2.11 -14.57 23.84
N SER A 342 -2.46 -14.48 25.13
CA SER A 342 -3.82 -14.69 25.60
C SER A 342 -4.19 -13.68 26.66
N VAL A 343 -5.46 -13.29 26.71
CA VAL A 343 -6.02 -12.35 27.69
C VAL A 343 -7.37 -12.86 28.16
N THR A 344 -7.56 -12.89 29.50
CA THR A 344 -8.84 -13.12 30.15
C THR A 344 -9.23 -11.86 30.91
N ASN A 345 -10.49 -11.45 30.85
CA ASN A 345 -10.99 -10.27 31.56
C ASN A 345 -10.13 -9.01 31.32
N GLY A 346 -10.03 -8.58 30.04
CA GLY A 346 -9.16 -7.47 29.71
C GLY A 346 -9.31 -7.01 28.28
N LYS A 347 -8.25 -6.43 27.74
CA LYS A 347 -8.19 -5.97 26.36
C LYS A 347 -7.03 -6.61 25.61
N ILE A 348 -7.28 -7.06 24.41
CA ILE A 348 -6.26 -7.61 23.51
C ILE A 348 -6.29 -6.87 22.17
N GLN A 349 -5.12 -6.58 21.62
CA GLN A 349 -4.98 -6.04 20.29
C GLN A 349 -4.85 -7.18 19.28
N ILE A 350 -5.69 -7.14 18.26
CA ILE A 350 -5.66 -8.06 17.12
C ILE A 350 -5.29 -7.23 15.89
N HIS A 351 -4.16 -7.52 15.30
CA HIS A 351 -3.64 -6.82 14.11
C HIS A 351 -4.13 -7.47 12.82
N GLY A 352 -4.10 -6.71 11.73
CA GLY A 352 -4.31 -7.26 10.40
C GLY A 352 -3.33 -8.42 10.13
N GLY A 353 -3.87 -9.56 9.69
CA GLY A 353 -3.13 -10.81 9.52
C GLY A 353 -3.16 -11.75 10.74
N ASP A 354 -3.60 -11.29 11.92
CA ASP A 354 -3.68 -12.15 13.11
C ASP A 354 -4.85 -13.12 13.01
N THR A 355 -4.57 -14.35 13.45
CA THR A 355 -5.59 -15.39 13.68
C THR A 355 -5.79 -15.58 15.17
N PHE A 356 -7.03 -15.60 15.63
CA PHE A 356 -7.39 -15.71 17.02
C PHE A 356 -8.66 -16.56 17.24
N TYR A 357 -8.91 -16.97 18.46
CA TYR A 357 -10.16 -17.60 18.88
C TYR A 357 -10.49 -17.22 20.32
N LEU A 358 -11.73 -17.46 20.74
CA LEU A 358 -12.18 -17.30 22.11
C LEU A 358 -12.45 -18.67 22.73
N SER A 359 -12.12 -18.83 24.03
CA SER A 359 -12.48 -19.99 24.81
C SER A 359 -13.17 -19.59 26.11
N ALA A 360 -13.94 -20.50 26.64
CA ALA A 360 -14.66 -20.33 27.91
C ALA A 360 -14.90 -21.69 28.61
N ASP A 361 -15.31 -21.65 29.86
CA ASP A 361 -15.81 -22.82 30.57
C ASP A 361 -17.07 -23.38 29.88
N LEU A 362 -17.25 -24.71 29.90
CA LEU A 362 -18.42 -25.36 29.29
C LEU A 362 -19.76 -24.93 29.88
N LEU A 363 -19.78 -24.40 31.09
CA LEU A 363 -20.98 -23.90 31.75
C LEU A 363 -21.35 -22.47 31.37
N LEU A 364 -20.47 -21.75 30.64
CA LEU A 364 -20.82 -20.47 30.07
C LEU A 364 -21.85 -20.68 28.95
N THR A 365 -23.01 -20.05 29.08
CA THR A 365 -24.11 -20.16 28.10
C THR A 365 -24.46 -18.80 27.54
N GLY A 366 -25.34 -18.77 26.55
CA GLY A 366 -25.80 -17.55 25.91
C GLY A 366 -24.91 -17.11 24.78
N SER A 367 -24.81 -15.82 24.56
CA SER A 367 -24.07 -15.25 23.43
C SER A 367 -23.14 -14.12 23.87
N TYR A 368 -22.11 -13.87 23.07
CA TYR A 368 -21.24 -12.74 23.18
C TYR A 368 -21.25 -11.95 21.87
N ALA A 369 -21.24 -10.64 21.96
CA ALA A 369 -21.07 -9.75 20.81
C ALA A 369 -19.88 -8.82 21.04
N SER A 370 -18.99 -8.74 20.06
CA SER A 370 -17.81 -7.86 20.13
C SER A 370 -18.18 -6.37 20.14
N GLY A 371 -19.37 -6.02 19.66
CA GLY A 371 -19.68 -4.65 19.27
C GLY A 371 -18.86 -4.22 18.04
N ASN A 372 -18.95 -2.94 17.70
CA ASN A 372 -18.17 -2.34 16.64
C ASN A 372 -16.70 -2.21 17.04
N LEU A 373 -15.82 -2.87 16.33
CA LEU A 373 -14.38 -2.82 16.51
C LEU A 373 -13.79 -1.91 15.43
N TYR A 374 -13.36 -0.74 15.84
CA TYR A 374 -12.74 0.26 14.97
C TYR A 374 -11.24 -0.02 14.87
N GLY A 375 -10.70 0.06 13.64
CA GLY A 375 -9.28 -0.05 13.41
C GLY A 375 -8.50 1.15 13.96
N SER A 376 -7.27 0.93 14.42
CA SER A 376 -6.36 2.00 14.86
C SER A 376 -5.99 2.96 13.73
N VAL A 377 -6.00 2.49 12.48
CA VAL A 377 -5.81 3.27 11.25
C VAL A 377 -7.15 3.78 10.75
N GLY A 378 -8.06 4.23 11.33
CA GLY A 378 -9.42 4.62 11.00
C GLY A 378 -9.73 5.14 9.59
N LYS A 379 -8.73 5.18 8.68
CA LYS A 379 -8.88 5.74 7.31
C LYS A 379 -8.11 4.89 6.30
N THR A 380 -8.66 4.82 5.10
CA THR A 380 -7.96 4.38 3.90
C THR A 380 -7.68 5.57 3.01
N TRP A 381 -6.50 5.59 2.43
CA TRP A 381 -6.01 6.68 1.61
C TRP A 381 -6.12 6.34 0.13
N ARG A 382 -6.61 7.29 -0.66
CA ARG A 382 -6.78 7.18 -2.11
C ARG A 382 -5.96 8.23 -2.82
N THR A 383 -5.31 7.85 -3.90
CA THR A 383 -4.69 8.78 -4.82
C THR A 383 -5.75 9.25 -5.81
N LEU A 384 -6.04 10.53 -5.83
CA LEU A 384 -6.92 11.14 -6.82
C LEU A 384 -6.10 11.91 -7.84
N VAL A 385 -6.47 11.76 -9.10
CA VAL A 385 -5.89 12.54 -10.21
C VAL A 385 -7.01 13.29 -10.90
N LEU A 386 -6.85 14.61 -10.99
CA LEU A 386 -7.74 15.49 -11.72
C LEU A 386 -7.22 15.62 -13.14
N THR A 387 -8.01 15.17 -14.11
CA THR A 387 -7.74 15.42 -15.53
C THR A 387 -8.33 16.78 -15.91
N THR A 388 -7.48 17.72 -16.27
CA THR A 388 -7.84 19.13 -16.47
C THR A 388 -7.92 19.53 -17.93
N GLY A 389 -7.63 18.60 -18.85
CA GLY A 389 -7.65 18.78 -20.31
C GLY A 389 -6.29 18.46 -20.94
N ASP A 390 -6.26 18.19 -22.23
CA ASP A 390 -5.08 17.66 -22.92
C ASP A 390 -3.87 18.62 -22.90
N SER A 391 -4.13 19.93 -22.91
CA SER A 391 -3.11 20.99 -22.88
C SER A 391 -2.75 21.48 -21.46
N LYS A 392 -3.33 20.88 -20.43
CA LYS A 392 -3.12 21.28 -19.04
C LYS A 392 -2.53 20.12 -18.24
N GLN A 393 -1.90 20.45 -17.11
CA GLN A 393 -1.36 19.47 -16.20
C GLN A 393 -2.46 18.71 -15.49
N ASP A 394 -2.28 17.42 -15.30
CA ASP A 394 -3.03 16.67 -14.32
C ASP A 394 -2.58 17.04 -12.90
N ILE A 395 -3.50 17.01 -11.96
CA ILE A 395 -3.24 17.37 -10.56
C ILE A 395 -3.45 16.13 -9.69
N GLY A 396 -2.45 15.80 -8.90
CA GLY A 396 -2.51 14.72 -7.91
C GLY A 396 -2.82 15.25 -6.51
N VAL A 397 -3.72 14.58 -5.82
CA VAL A 397 -4.06 14.86 -4.43
C VAL A 397 -4.34 13.58 -3.67
N PHE A 398 -4.22 13.64 -2.36
CA PHE A 398 -4.46 12.54 -1.46
C PHE A 398 -5.77 12.74 -0.72
N GLU A 399 -6.73 11.82 -0.89
CA GLU A 399 -8.00 11.79 -0.19
C GLU A 399 -8.05 10.64 0.81
N SER A 400 -8.87 10.78 1.85
CA SER A 400 -9.08 9.73 2.84
C SER A 400 -10.55 9.35 2.94
N GLU A 401 -10.81 8.06 3.04
CA GLU A 401 -12.11 7.49 3.34
C GLU A 401 -12.11 6.91 4.73
N THR A 402 -13.17 7.13 5.49
CA THR A 402 -13.32 6.51 6.82
C THR A 402 -13.58 5.01 6.65
N ALA A 403 -12.78 4.19 7.32
CA ALA A 403 -12.93 2.74 7.30
C ALA A 403 -14.11 2.31 8.17
N ALA A 404 -14.89 1.34 7.70
CA ALA A 404 -15.97 0.76 8.47
C ALA A 404 -15.42 -0.12 9.62
N PRO A 405 -16.11 -0.18 10.77
CA PRO A 405 -15.76 -1.13 11.83
C PRO A 405 -16.09 -2.56 11.42
N VAL A 406 -15.42 -3.51 12.05
CA VAL A 406 -15.79 -4.93 11.99
C VAL A 406 -16.47 -5.37 13.29
N SER A 407 -17.26 -6.43 13.24
CA SER A 407 -17.90 -7.00 14.42
C SER A 407 -18.15 -8.49 14.23
N PHE A 408 -18.22 -9.21 15.34
CA PHE A 408 -18.60 -10.62 15.33
C PHE A 408 -19.43 -10.98 16.57
N SER A 409 -20.08 -12.11 16.50
CA SER A 409 -20.84 -12.68 17.62
C SER A 409 -20.48 -14.14 17.80
N VAL A 410 -20.59 -14.59 19.05
CA VAL A 410 -20.36 -15.98 19.46
C VAL A 410 -21.63 -16.50 20.10
N GLN A 411 -22.07 -17.67 19.67
CA GLN A 411 -23.06 -18.46 20.38
C GLN A 411 -22.32 -19.54 21.15
N TRP A 412 -22.39 -19.44 22.49
CA TRP A 412 -21.83 -20.44 23.39
C TRP A 412 -22.71 -21.68 23.42
N LEU A 413 -22.11 -22.82 23.78
CA LEU A 413 -22.83 -24.05 23.98
C LEU A 413 -23.77 -23.90 25.19
N ASN A 414 -24.91 -24.61 25.17
CA ASN A 414 -25.84 -24.63 26.26
C ASN A 414 -25.65 -25.94 27.08
N MET A 415 -24.50 -26.06 27.72
CA MET A 415 -24.11 -27.27 28.47
C MET A 415 -24.45 -27.17 29.93
N THR A 416 -24.69 -28.32 30.54
CA THR A 416 -24.93 -28.47 31.96
C THR A 416 -24.27 -29.74 32.46
N ARG A 417 -24.17 -29.90 33.76
CA ARG A 417 -23.80 -31.12 34.44
C ARG A 417 -24.62 -31.30 35.72
N ILE A 418 -24.71 -32.49 36.24
CA ILE A 418 -25.40 -32.82 37.48
C ILE A 418 -24.34 -33.16 38.52
N GLU A 419 -24.43 -32.51 39.68
CA GLU A 419 -23.71 -32.86 40.89
C GLU A 419 -24.72 -33.37 41.92
N LEU A 420 -24.40 -34.49 42.55
CA LEU A 420 -25.23 -35.04 43.65
C LEU A 420 -24.38 -35.42 44.83
N THR A 421 -25.01 -35.47 46.01
CA THR A 421 -24.40 -35.97 47.21
C THR A 421 -25.30 -37.09 47.77
N LYS A 422 -24.74 -38.28 47.90
CA LYS A 422 -25.40 -39.43 48.48
C LYS A 422 -25.09 -39.51 49.96
N LYS A 423 -26.15 -39.58 50.80
CA LYS A 423 -26.03 -39.72 52.25
C LYS A 423 -26.92 -40.84 52.75
N ASP A 424 -26.53 -41.45 53.87
CA ASP A 424 -27.38 -42.36 54.65
C ASP A 424 -28.55 -41.55 55.25
N ILE A 425 -29.75 -42.10 55.13
CA ILE A 425 -30.97 -41.39 55.56
C ILE A 425 -31.06 -41.16 57.08
N ASN A 426 -30.50 -42.06 57.86
CA ASN A 426 -30.59 -42.03 59.35
C ASN A 426 -29.40 -41.27 59.91
N THR A 427 -28.18 -41.55 59.44
CA THR A 427 -26.95 -41.03 60.05
C THR A 427 -26.49 -39.74 59.41
N GLN A 428 -27.00 -39.42 58.18
CA GLN A 428 -26.57 -38.31 57.37
C GLN A 428 -25.08 -38.39 56.91
N ASN A 429 -24.46 -39.53 57.18
CA ASN A 429 -23.08 -39.75 56.71
C ASN A 429 -23.02 -39.92 55.19
N PRO A 430 -21.97 -39.47 54.55
CA PRO A 430 -21.75 -39.66 53.08
C PRO A 430 -21.62 -41.17 52.80
N LEU A 431 -22.19 -41.59 51.66
CA LEU A 431 -22.10 -42.95 51.12
C LEU A 431 -21.31 -42.99 49.84
N SER A 432 -20.25 -43.80 49.81
CA SER A 432 -19.42 -44.02 48.63
C SER A 432 -19.87 -45.22 47.80
N GLY A 433 -19.46 -45.27 46.51
CA GLY A 433 -19.66 -46.41 45.63
C GLY A 433 -21.03 -46.47 44.95
N ALA A 434 -21.93 -45.52 45.17
CA ALA A 434 -23.22 -45.50 44.50
C ALA A 434 -23.05 -44.98 43.03
N VAL A 435 -23.63 -45.71 42.10
CA VAL A 435 -23.62 -45.36 40.66
C VAL A 435 -24.99 -44.88 40.22
N TYR A 436 -25.04 -43.81 39.44
CA TYR A 436 -26.30 -43.24 38.96
C TYR A 436 -26.30 -43.16 37.43
N GLY A 437 -27.44 -43.47 36.81
CA GLY A 437 -27.74 -43.14 35.43
C GLY A 437 -28.49 -41.81 35.35
N ILE A 438 -28.16 -41.02 34.28
CA ILE A 438 -28.92 -39.86 33.89
C ILE A 438 -29.77 -40.26 32.68
N TYR A 439 -31.06 -40.01 32.74
CA TYR A 439 -32.02 -40.41 31.72
C TYR A 439 -32.71 -39.19 31.13
N THR A 440 -33.08 -39.27 29.87
CA THR A 440 -33.81 -38.21 29.16
C THR A 440 -35.34 -38.29 29.39
N ASP A 441 -35.81 -39.30 30.11
CA ASP A 441 -37.23 -39.52 30.40
C ASP A 441 -37.47 -39.93 31.86
N LYS A 442 -38.66 -39.66 32.34
CA LYS A 442 -39.09 -39.98 33.71
C LYS A 442 -39.19 -41.45 34.03
N LYS A 443 -39.31 -42.32 33.03
CA LYS A 443 -39.39 -43.75 33.20
C LYS A 443 -38.07 -44.47 33.30
N CYS A 444 -36.97 -43.69 33.11
CA CYS A 444 -35.61 -44.22 33.07
C CYS A 444 -35.39 -45.28 31.99
N GLU A 445 -36.06 -45.12 30.83
CA GLU A 445 -35.95 -46.02 29.68
C GLU A 445 -34.81 -45.61 28.75
N ASN A 446 -34.51 -44.31 28.64
CA ASN A 446 -33.52 -43.73 27.72
C ASN A 446 -32.34 -43.19 28.52
N LEU A 447 -31.34 -44.07 28.72
CA LEU A 447 -30.09 -43.69 29.40
C LEU A 447 -29.29 -42.72 28.56
N LEU A 448 -29.01 -41.50 29.11
CA LEU A 448 -28.11 -40.53 28.47
C LEU A 448 -26.65 -40.82 28.79
N MET A 449 -26.36 -41.04 30.09
CA MET A 449 -25.01 -41.36 30.59
C MET A 449 -25.05 -41.95 31.99
N THR A 450 -23.93 -42.58 32.36
CA THR A 450 -23.71 -43.05 33.75
C THR A 450 -22.77 -42.08 34.45
N MET A 451 -23.12 -41.68 35.66
CA MET A 451 -22.27 -40.87 36.51
C MET A 451 -21.17 -41.72 37.15
N THR A 452 -20.04 -41.12 37.42
CA THR A 452 -18.95 -41.71 38.20
C THR A 452 -19.50 -42.11 39.58
N ALA A 453 -19.05 -43.23 40.13
CA ALA A 453 -19.45 -43.67 41.45
C ALA A 453 -19.13 -42.61 42.49
N THR A 454 -20.00 -42.50 43.54
CA THR A 454 -19.80 -41.53 44.63
C THR A 454 -18.46 -41.82 45.34
N GLY A 455 -17.71 -40.76 45.62
CA GLY A 455 -16.50 -40.81 46.43
C GLY A 455 -16.76 -40.98 47.94
N THR A 456 -15.72 -40.93 48.74
CA THR A 456 -15.80 -41.05 50.23
C THR A 456 -16.59 -39.90 50.86
N ASP A 457 -16.70 -38.78 50.16
CA ASP A 457 -17.53 -37.63 50.53
C ASP A 457 -19.01 -37.77 50.09
N GLY A 458 -19.35 -38.89 49.47
CA GLY A 458 -20.67 -39.16 48.91
C GLY A 458 -21.02 -38.38 47.64
N LYS A 459 -20.08 -37.65 47.04
CA LYS A 459 -20.34 -36.83 45.85
C LYS A 459 -20.08 -37.60 44.55
N ALA A 460 -20.88 -37.33 43.57
CA ALA A 460 -20.69 -37.74 42.18
C ALA A 460 -21.07 -36.58 41.26
N VAL A 461 -20.33 -36.50 40.13
CA VAL A 461 -20.49 -35.45 39.13
C VAL A 461 -20.64 -36.13 37.76
N SER A 462 -21.61 -35.71 36.98
CA SER A 462 -21.76 -36.18 35.59
C SER A 462 -20.72 -35.54 34.66
N ASP A 463 -20.54 -36.13 33.50
CA ASP A 463 -19.97 -35.37 32.39
C ASP A 463 -20.98 -34.29 31.92
N TYR A 464 -20.51 -33.40 31.10
CA TYR A 464 -21.34 -32.33 30.52
C TYR A 464 -22.26 -32.87 29.42
N PHE A 465 -23.46 -32.33 29.33
CA PHE A 465 -24.46 -32.64 28.32
C PHE A 465 -25.26 -31.38 27.94
N ASP A 466 -25.91 -31.44 26.78
CA ASP A 466 -26.76 -30.33 26.33
C ASP A 466 -27.94 -30.15 27.27
N SER A 467 -28.12 -28.93 27.82
CA SER A 467 -29.21 -28.61 28.72
C SER A 467 -30.59 -28.72 28.08
N ALA A 468 -30.71 -28.71 26.76
CA ALA A 468 -31.96 -28.94 26.05
C ALA A 468 -32.47 -30.39 26.18
N LEU A 469 -31.63 -31.31 26.66
CA LEU A 469 -31.99 -32.71 26.93
C LEU A 469 -32.60 -32.91 28.32
N LYS A 470 -32.85 -31.84 29.07
CA LYS A 470 -33.49 -31.91 30.42
C LYS A 470 -34.96 -32.21 30.32
#